data_7a6e25e4e90a4686a69ac73854f2ec62
#
_entry.id   7a6e25e4e90a4686a69ac73854f2ec62
#
_cell.length_a   1.000
_cell.length_b   1.000
_cell.length_c   1.000
_cell.angle_alpha   90.00
_cell.angle_beta   90.00
_cell.angle_gamma   90.00
#
_symmetry.space_group_name_H-M   'P 1'
#
loop_
_entity.id
_entity.type
_entity.pdbx_description
1 polymer ?
#
loop_
_entity_poly.entity_id
_entity_poly.type
_entity_poly.pdbx_seq_one_letter_code
_entity_poly.pdbx_strand_id
1 'polypeptide(L)'
;MKKKVCATARAHVFYSGRVQGVGFRYTAEKLAMELDLTGWVKNLPDGRVEMVCEGPREKIELLLNHIRQCQLGSHIRRTDCLWESCKNEFDDFRVEFHY
;
A
#
# COMPACT_ATOMS: atom_id res chain seq x y z
N MET A 1 -11.04 -13.90 19.57
CA MET A 1 -9.71 -13.58 19.02
C MET A 1 -9.77 -13.57 17.50
N LYS A 2 -9.27 -12.53 16.91
CA LYS A 2 -9.27 -12.40 15.46
C LYS A 2 -8.26 -13.36 14.86
N LYS A 3 -8.71 -14.23 13.97
CA LYS A 3 -7.83 -15.17 13.30
C LYS A 3 -7.10 -14.44 12.18
N LYS A 4 -5.78 -14.55 12.16
CA LYS A 4 -4.98 -13.97 11.09
C LYS A 4 -5.28 -14.71 9.79
N VAL A 5 -5.67 -13.95 8.77
CA VAL A 5 -5.92 -14.52 7.44
C VAL A 5 -4.56 -14.76 6.78
N CYS A 6 -4.35 -15.98 6.27
CA CYS A 6 -3.11 -16.27 5.55
C CYS A 6 -3.07 -15.41 4.30
N ALA A 7 -1.95 -14.70 4.13
CA ALA A 7 -1.73 -13.92 2.94
C ALA A 7 -1.50 -14.85 1.75
N THR A 8 -2.15 -14.55 0.62
CA THR A 8 -2.03 -15.36 -0.59
C THR A 8 -1.40 -14.59 -1.74
N ALA A 9 -1.24 -13.25 -1.58
CA ALA A 9 -0.65 -12.41 -2.61
C ALA A 9 0.21 -11.33 -1.98
N ARG A 10 1.13 -10.79 -2.80
CA ARG A 10 1.99 -9.67 -2.40
C ARG A 10 2.06 -8.71 -3.58
N ALA A 11 1.85 -7.43 -3.32
CA ALA A 11 2.01 -6.38 -4.31
C ALA A 11 3.10 -5.42 -3.87
N HIS A 12 4.00 -5.09 -4.78
CA HIS A 12 5.04 -4.08 -4.58
C HIS A 12 4.73 -2.94 -5.53
N VAL A 13 4.37 -1.78 -4.98
CA VAL A 13 3.77 -0.70 -5.75
C VAL A 13 4.59 0.58 -5.61
N PHE A 14 4.78 1.25 -6.73
CA PHE A 14 5.44 2.56 -6.76
C PHE A 14 4.46 3.57 -7.35
N TYR A 15 4.27 4.66 -6.63
CA TYR A 15 3.42 5.76 -7.07
C TYR A 15 4.29 6.96 -7.42
N SER A 16 4.08 7.52 -8.61
CA SER A 16 4.79 8.70 -9.10
C SER A 16 3.80 9.85 -9.27
N GLY A 17 4.29 11.07 -9.15
CA GLY A 17 3.50 12.27 -9.26
C GLY A 17 3.66 13.14 -8.02
N ARG A 18 2.65 13.94 -7.70
CA ARG A 18 2.64 14.76 -6.48
C ARG A 18 2.10 13.96 -5.31
N VAL A 19 2.82 12.91 -4.95
CA VAL A 19 2.34 11.93 -3.99
C VAL A 19 2.90 12.12 -2.58
N GLN A 20 3.94 12.93 -2.42
CA GLN A 20 4.47 13.26 -1.10
C GLN A 20 3.90 14.57 -0.59
N GLY A 21 3.72 14.69 0.73
CA GLY A 21 3.23 15.91 1.33
C GLY A 21 1.73 16.12 1.22
N VAL A 22 0.98 15.11 0.78
CA VAL A 22 -0.48 15.20 0.59
C VAL A 22 -1.24 14.21 1.48
N GLY A 23 -0.56 13.63 2.48
CA GLY A 23 -1.18 12.67 3.38
C GLY A 23 -1.30 11.26 2.80
N PHE A 24 -0.53 10.97 1.76
CA PHE A 24 -0.64 9.69 1.05
C PHE A 24 -0.39 8.50 1.98
N ARG A 25 0.70 8.54 2.75
CA ARG A 25 1.09 7.40 3.58
C ARG A 25 0.03 7.07 4.63
N TYR A 26 -0.52 8.10 5.29
CA TYR A 26 -1.52 7.89 6.32
C TYR A 26 -2.85 7.42 5.75
N THR A 27 -3.22 7.92 4.58
CA THR A 27 -4.43 7.47 3.90
C THR A 27 -4.29 6.01 3.47
N ALA A 28 -3.15 5.64 2.89
CA ALA A 28 -2.88 4.26 2.48
C ALA A 28 -2.89 3.32 3.68
N GLU A 29 -2.26 3.73 4.78
CA GLU A 29 -2.27 2.94 6.01
C GLU A 29 -3.68 2.69 6.51
N LYS A 30 -4.49 3.74 6.59
CA LYS A 30 -5.86 3.64 7.05
C LYS A 30 -6.67 2.66 6.20
N LEU A 31 -6.59 2.82 4.88
CA LEU A 31 -7.32 1.95 3.96
C LEU A 31 -6.86 0.50 4.05
N ALA A 32 -5.54 0.29 4.16
CA ALA A 32 -4.98 -1.04 4.27
C ALA A 32 -5.43 -1.73 5.56
N MET A 33 -5.45 -0.98 6.66
CA MET A 33 -5.90 -1.52 7.94
C MET A 33 -7.38 -1.88 7.90
N GLU A 34 -8.21 -1.09 7.24
CA GLU A 34 -9.63 -1.38 7.08
C GLU A 34 -9.85 -2.68 6.29
N LEU A 35 -8.91 -3.03 5.42
CA LEU A 35 -8.97 -4.24 4.62
C LEU A 35 -8.20 -5.41 5.23
N ASP A 36 -7.69 -5.24 6.44
CA ASP A 36 -6.88 -6.25 7.14
C ASP A 36 -5.64 -6.68 6.34
N LEU A 37 -5.07 -5.76 5.57
CA LEU A 37 -3.83 -6.01 4.84
C LEU A 37 -2.63 -5.69 5.72
N THR A 38 -1.51 -6.35 5.42
CA THR A 38 -0.25 -6.11 6.11
C THR A 38 0.77 -5.55 5.13
N GLY A 39 1.82 -4.92 5.65
CA GLY A 39 2.86 -4.34 4.81
C GLY A 39 3.35 -2.99 5.31
N TRP A 40 3.80 -2.16 4.39
CA TRP A 40 4.29 -0.82 4.72
C TRP A 40 4.17 0.13 3.52
N VAL A 41 4.24 1.42 3.82
CA VAL A 41 4.26 2.49 2.83
C VAL A 41 5.27 3.53 3.27
N LYS A 42 6.09 4.02 2.34
CA LYS A 42 7.11 5.02 2.63
C LYS A 42 7.35 5.96 1.46
N ASN A 43 7.87 7.13 1.77
CA ASN A 43 8.36 8.08 0.76
C ASN A 43 9.76 7.70 0.34
N LEU A 44 10.06 7.87 -0.95
CA LEU A 44 11.40 7.67 -1.48
C LEU A 44 12.09 9.02 -1.70
N PRO A 45 13.44 9.05 -1.71
CA PRO A 45 14.18 10.30 -1.94
C PRO A 45 13.90 10.95 -3.29
N ASP A 46 13.48 10.17 -4.29
CA ASP A 46 13.21 10.68 -5.64
C ASP A 46 11.80 11.24 -5.79
N GLY A 47 11.01 11.30 -4.72
CA GLY A 47 9.66 11.86 -4.73
C GLY A 47 8.54 10.85 -4.89
N ARG A 48 8.87 9.60 -5.16
CA ARG A 48 7.84 8.55 -5.27
C ARG A 48 7.42 8.06 -3.90
N VAL A 49 6.28 7.35 -3.87
CA VAL A 49 5.84 6.59 -2.70
C VAL A 49 5.96 5.12 -3.05
N GLU A 50 6.55 4.35 -2.15
CA GLU A 50 6.69 2.90 -2.30
C GLU A 50 5.80 2.21 -1.28
N MET A 51 5.10 1.16 -1.71
CA MET A 51 4.22 0.40 -0.85
C MET A 51 4.39 -1.09 -1.12
N VAL A 52 4.47 -1.87 -0.05
CA VAL A 52 4.40 -3.33 -0.15
C VAL A 52 3.22 -3.77 0.69
N CYS A 53 2.35 -4.60 0.13
CA CYS A 53 1.22 -5.13 0.90
C CYS A 53 0.99 -6.60 0.60
N GLU A 54 0.54 -7.30 1.63
CA GLU A 54 0.23 -8.72 1.57
C GLU A 54 -1.17 -8.98 2.09
N GLY A 55 -1.83 -9.97 1.51
CA GLY A 55 -3.17 -10.40 1.88
C GLY A 55 -3.85 -11.10 0.73
N PRO A 56 -5.16 -11.32 0.83
CA PRO A 56 -5.93 -11.83 -0.31
C PRO A 56 -5.83 -10.86 -1.49
N ARG A 57 -5.57 -11.39 -2.67
CA ARG A 57 -5.38 -10.55 -3.86
C ARG A 57 -6.53 -9.60 -4.10
N GLU A 58 -7.76 -10.07 -3.93
CA GLU A 58 -8.95 -9.24 -4.14
C GLU A 58 -8.97 -8.02 -3.21
N LYS A 59 -8.47 -8.16 -1.98
CA LYS A 59 -8.40 -7.05 -1.03
C LYS A 59 -7.30 -6.08 -1.39
N ILE A 60 -6.18 -6.58 -1.91
CA ILE A 60 -5.11 -5.70 -2.41
C ILE A 60 -5.62 -4.89 -3.59
N GLU A 61 -6.36 -5.52 -4.49
CA GLU A 61 -6.96 -4.81 -5.62
C GLU A 61 -7.95 -3.75 -5.17
N LEU A 62 -8.73 -4.02 -4.12
CA LEU A 62 -9.62 -3.02 -3.51
C LEU A 62 -8.82 -1.83 -2.97
N LEU A 63 -7.70 -2.11 -2.28
CA LEU A 63 -6.85 -1.04 -1.76
C LEU A 63 -6.35 -0.15 -2.89
N LEU A 64 -5.83 -0.76 -3.96
CA LEU A 64 -5.31 0.01 -5.09
C LEU A 64 -6.41 0.84 -5.75
N ASN A 65 -7.62 0.30 -5.86
CA ASN A 65 -8.75 1.03 -6.41
C ASN A 65 -9.17 2.19 -5.50
N HIS A 66 -9.24 1.98 -4.18
CA HIS A 66 -9.61 3.02 -3.24
C HIS A 66 -8.61 4.18 -3.27
N ILE A 67 -7.32 3.86 -3.34
CA ILE A 67 -6.28 4.90 -3.44
C ILE A 67 -6.46 5.72 -4.70
N ARG A 68 -6.74 5.07 -5.83
CA ARG A 68 -6.91 5.76 -7.10
C ARG A 68 -8.18 6.59 -7.14
N GLN A 69 -9.25 6.16 -6.48
CA GLN A 69 -10.55 6.81 -6.54
C GLN A 69 -10.74 7.89 -5.47
N CYS A 70 -9.94 7.89 -4.41
CA CYS A 70 -10.01 8.94 -3.40
C CYS A 70 -9.26 10.18 -3.89
N GLN A 71 -9.21 11.22 -3.04
CA GLN A 71 -8.55 12.49 -3.39
C GLN A 71 -7.08 12.32 -3.77
N LEU A 72 -6.42 11.24 -3.34
CA LEU A 72 -5.04 10.98 -3.70
C LEU A 72 -4.88 10.70 -5.19
N GLY A 73 -5.89 10.14 -5.82
CA GLY A 73 -5.83 9.75 -7.24
C GLY A 73 -5.48 10.90 -8.15
N SER A 74 -5.95 12.12 -7.83
CA SER A 74 -5.66 13.30 -8.64
C SER A 74 -4.18 13.69 -8.62
N HIS A 75 -3.42 13.22 -7.63
CA HIS A 75 -2.00 13.49 -7.49
C HIS A 75 -1.12 12.40 -8.09
N ILE A 76 -1.70 11.25 -8.43
CA ILE A 76 -0.96 10.12 -8.98
C ILE A 76 -0.84 10.29 -10.48
N ARG A 77 0.41 10.32 -10.96
CA ARG A 77 0.70 10.39 -12.40
C ARG A 77 0.91 9.00 -12.98
N ARG A 78 1.49 8.09 -12.18
CA ARG A 78 1.80 6.74 -12.61
C ARG A 78 1.76 5.79 -11.42
N THR A 79 1.26 4.58 -11.66
CA THR A 79 1.26 3.49 -10.69
C THR A 79 1.95 2.29 -11.33
N ASP A 80 3.03 1.82 -10.70
CA ASP A 80 3.72 0.60 -11.12
C ASP A 80 3.48 -0.45 -10.06
N CYS A 81 2.81 -1.53 -10.42
CA CYS A 81 2.48 -2.60 -9.50
C CYS A 81 3.12 -3.90 -9.95
N LEU A 82 3.93 -4.50 -9.08
CA LEU A 82 4.55 -5.79 -9.31
C LEU A 82 3.93 -6.79 -8.36
N TRP A 83 3.36 -7.86 -8.90
CA TRP A 83 2.85 -8.95 -8.09
C TRP A 83 3.98 -9.93 -7.82
N GLU A 84 4.16 -10.29 -6.55
CA GLU A 84 5.25 -11.14 -6.09
C GLU A 84 4.71 -12.29 -5.26
N SER A 85 5.55 -13.27 -4.99
CA SER A 85 5.20 -14.35 -4.09
C SER A 85 5.05 -13.83 -2.68
N CYS A 86 3.99 -14.25 -2.00
CA CYS A 86 3.74 -13.86 -0.63
C CYS A 86 4.80 -14.45 0.30
N LYS A 87 5.28 -13.64 1.24
CA LYS A 87 6.31 -14.04 2.21
C LYS A 87 5.79 -14.18 3.62
N ASN A 88 4.57 -13.68 3.88
CA ASN A 88 3.97 -13.69 5.23
C ASN A 88 4.89 -13.11 6.30
N GLU A 89 5.58 -12.00 5.96
CA GLU A 89 6.60 -11.43 6.82
C GLU A 89 6.13 -10.25 7.68
N PHE A 90 4.87 -9.84 7.52
CA PHE A 90 4.35 -8.68 8.23
C PHE A 90 3.26 -9.07 9.23
N ASP A 91 3.21 -8.36 10.35
CA ASP A 91 2.16 -8.53 11.36
C ASP A 91 1.09 -7.45 11.27
N ASP A 92 1.43 -6.29 10.70
CA ASP A 92 0.51 -5.15 10.59
C ASP A 92 0.85 -4.34 9.35
N PHE A 93 0.16 -3.22 9.18
CA PHE A 93 0.49 -2.26 8.13
C PHE A 93 1.07 -1.00 8.78
N ARG A 94 2.23 -0.56 8.31
CA ARG A 94 2.95 0.55 8.91
C ARG A 94 3.31 1.64 7.92
N VAL A 95 3.37 2.87 8.43
CA VAL A 95 4.02 3.97 7.73
C VAL A 95 5.49 3.95 8.12
N GLU A 96 6.35 3.89 7.11
CA GLU A 96 7.80 3.92 7.30
C GLU A 96 8.34 5.31 7.02
N PHE A 97 9.28 5.78 7.83
CA PHE A 97 9.85 7.12 7.73
C PHE A 97 11.31 7.12 7.28
N HIS A 98 11.92 5.95 7.17
CA HIS A 98 13.31 5.82 6.76
C HIS A 98 13.42 5.34 5.34
N TYR A 99 14.43 5.83 4.66
CA TYR A 99 14.72 5.43 3.29
C TYR A 99 15.68 4.24 3.25
#